data_b32b0e27761eed6c0f0fdc9d7c78c9a1
#
_entry.id   b32b0e27761eed6c0f0fdc9d7c78c9a1
#
_cell.length_a   1.000
_cell.length_b   1.000
_cell.length_c   1.000
_cell.angle_alpha   90.00
_cell.angle_beta   90.00
_cell.angle_gamma   90.00
#
_symmetry.space_group_name_H-M   'P 1'
#
loop_
_entity.id
_entity.type
_entity.pdbx_description
1 polymer ?
#
loop_
_entity_poly.entity_id
_entity_poly.type
_entity_poly.pdbx_seq_one_letter_code
_entity_poly.pdbx_strand_id
1 'polypeptide(L)'
;MTERVLEVSVTVDAEPETVFAYFTDPARYVQWMGKSATLEATPGGTYRVWMSDGVETAGQFLEVDPPHRLVFTWGWTQGNPVTPGSTKVVVTFTRVGDRTNVLLRHYDLPTDEQLGHHRQGWDMYLGRLAARLRGEDPGPDPNG
;
A
#
# COMPACT_ATOMS: atom_id res chain seq x y z
N MET A 1 -19.87 -18.48 5.58
CA MET A 1 -18.41 -18.52 5.64
C MET A 1 -17.88 -17.10 5.71
N THR A 2 -16.99 -16.84 6.65
CA THR A 2 -16.45 -15.50 6.83
C THR A 2 -15.30 -15.26 5.88
N GLU A 3 -15.40 -14.20 5.09
CA GLU A 3 -14.30 -13.79 4.23
C GLU A 3 -13.17 -13.21 5.08
N ARG A 4 -11.91 -13.61 4.81
CA ARG A 4 -10.77 -13.07 5.53
C ARG A 4 -10.32 -11.79 4.85
N VAL A 5 -10.68 -10.66 5.46
CA VAL A 5 -10.32 -9.32 4.95
C VAL A 5 -9.60 -8.55 6.03
N LEU A 6 -8.41 -8.07 5.70
CA LEU A 6 -7.66 -7.13 6.54
C LEU A 6 -8.13 -5.73 6.18
N GLU A 7 -8.46 -4.93 7.18
CA GLU A 7 -8.88 -3.55 6.96
C GLU A 7 -8.09 -2.62 7.91
N VAL A 8 -7.43 -1.63 7.33
CA VAL A 8 -6.73 -0.59 8.08
C VAL A 8 -7.03 0.77 7.46
N SER A 9 -7.02 1.82 8.26
CA SER A 9 -7.28 3.17 7.75
C SER A 9 -6.46 4.21 8.51
N VAL A 10 -6.27 5.36 7.84
CA VAL A 10 -5.61 6.51 8.44
C VAL A 10 -6.18 7.76 7.79
N THR A 11 -6.28 8.85 8.56
CA THR A 11 -6.64 10.16 8.03
C THR A 11 -5.37 11.01 7.93
N VAL A 12 -5.11 11.57 6.75
CA VAL A 12 -3.86 12.28 6.46
C VAL A 12 -4.13 13.74 6.08
N ASP A 13 -3.14 14.60 6.35
CA ASP A 13 -3.23 16.04 6.14
C ASP A 13 -2.88 16.43 4.70
N ALA A 14 -3.69 15.97 3.75
CA ALA A 14 -3.51 16.31 2.34
C ALA A 14 -4.81 16.04 1.60
N GLU A 15 -4.95 16.65 0.42
CA GLU A 15 -6.09 16.41 -0.46
C GLU A 15 -5.98 15.06 -1.15
N PRO A 16 -7.11 14.46 -1.57
CA PRO A 16 -7.10 13.14 -2.22
C PRO A 16 -6.14 13.02 -3.41
N GLU A 17 -6.05 14.04 -4.24
CA GLU A 17 -5.16 14.05 -5.41
C GLU A 17 -3.69 13.90 -4.98
N THR A 18 -3.30 14.59 -3.92
CA THR A 18 -1.93 14.51 -3.39
C THR A 18 -1.66 13.12 -2.82
N VAL A 19 -2.60 12.61 -2.01
CA VAL A 19 -2.43 11.29 -1.38
C VAL A 19 -2.38 10.19 -2.44
N PHE A 20 -3.23 10.28 -3.45
CA PHE A 20 -3.26 9.32 -4.55
C PHE A 20 -1.89 9.25 -5.25
N ALA A 21 -1.24 10.40 -5.43
CA ALA A 21 0.08 10.45 -6.05
C ALA A 21 1.15 9.72 -5.20
N TYR A 22 1.01 9.67 -3.88
CA TYR A 22 1.92 8.93 -3.02
C TYR A 22 1.80 7.41 -3.18
N PHE A 23 0.73 6.94 -3.82
CA PHE A 23 0.53 5.53 -4.13
C PHE A 23 0.85 5.18 -5.59
N THR A 24 1.00 6.16 -6.47
CA THR A 24 1.17 5.90 -7.91
C THR A 24 2.48 6.45 -8.49
N ASP A 25 3.11 7.40 -7.84
CA ASP A 25 4.40 7.97 -8.26
C ASP A 25 5.52 7.24 -7.51
N PRO A 26 6.44 6.55 -8.20
CA PRO A 26 7.51 5.81 -7.54
C PRO A 26 8.35 6.65 -6.58
N ALA A 27 8.68 7.89 -6.95
CA ALA A 27 9.49 8.77 -6.10
C ALA A 27 8.76 9.14 -4.80
N ARG A 28 7.44 9.29 -4.87
CA ARG A 28 6.63 9.59 -3.69
C ARG A 28 6.35 8.33 -2.86
N TYR A 29 6.12 7.21 -3.52
CA TYR A 29 5.84 5.94 -2.83
C TYR A 29 6.99 5.58 -1.87
N VAL A 30 8.24 5.69 -2.33
CA VAL A 30 9.39 5.28 -1.52
C VAL A 30 9.70 6.26 -0.37
N GLN A 31 8.99 7.38 -0.27
CA GLN A 31 9.10 8.24 0.89
C GLN A 31 8.47 7.63 2.13
N TRP A 32 7.56 6.67 1.96
CA TRP A 32 6.90 6.03 3.10
C TRP A 32 7.01 4.51 3.11
N MET A 33 7.32 3.86 1.98
CA MET A 33 7.41 2.41 1.91
C MET A 33 8.45 1.96 0.88
N GLY A 34 9.42 1.16 1.32
CA GLY A 34 10.40 0.54 0.43
C GLY A 34 11.57 1.43 0.06
N LYS A 35 12.51 0.88 -0.70
CA LYS A 35 13.71 1.56 -1.17
C LYS A 35 13.61 1.99 -2.62
N SER A 36 12.93 1.21 -3.45
CA SER A 36 12.68 1.55 -4.85
C SER A 36 11.36 0.94 -5.28
N ALA A 37 10.75 1.53 -6.30
CA ALA A 37 9.45 1.08 -6.78
C ALA A 37 9.36 1.24 -8.29
N THR A 38 8.66 0.30 -8.92
CA THR A 38 8.23 0.40 -10.31
C THR A 38 6.70 0.37 -10.30
N LEU A 39 6.09 1.48 -10.66
CA LEU A 39 4.64 1.65 -10.61
C LEU A 39 4.14 2.16 -11.95
N GLU A 40 3.52 1.28 -12.72
CA GLU A 40 2.86 1.64 -13.97
C GLU A 40 1.36 1.71 -13.68
N ALA A 41 0.91 2.86 -13.22
CA ALA A 41 -0.43 3.03 -12.65
C ALA A 41 -1.51 3.13 -13.72
N THR A 42 -1.67 2.06 -14.46
CA THR A 42 -2.75 1.84 -15.44
C THR A 42 -3.22 0.40 -15.30
N PRO A 43 -4.48 0.08 -15.66
CA PRO A 43 -4.95 -1.31 -15.57
C PRO A 43 -4.04 -2.26 -16.35
N GLY A 44 -3.57 -3.31 -15.67
CA GLY A 44 -2.60 -4.26 -16.22
C GLY A 44 -1.15 -3.86 -16.03
N GLY A 45 -0.88 -2.65 -15.52
CA GLY A 45 0.48 -2.15 -15.32
C GLY A 45 1.19 -2.81 -14.15
N THR A 46 2.50 -2.70 -14.13
CA THR A 46 3.36 -3.33 -13.11
C THR A 46 3.29 -2.61 -11.78
N TYR A 47 3.19 -3.41 -10.69
CA TYR A 47 3.37 -2.95 -9.32
C TYR A 47 4.52 -3.76 -8.71
N ARG A 48 5.63 -3.11 -8.37
CA ARG A 48 6.78 -3.77 -7.73
C ARG A 48 7.44 -2.81 -6.77
N VAL A 49 7.73 -3.29 -5.56
CA VAL A 49 8.39 -2.49 -4.52
C VAL A 49 9.50 -3.31 -3.87
N TRP A 50 10.73 -2.80 -3.95
CA TRP A 50 11.89 -3.39 -3.26
C TRP A 50 11.93 -2.84 -1.84
N MET A 51 11.79 -3.73 -0.85
CA MET A 51 11.82 -3.36 0.56
C MET A 51 13.25 -3.38 1.09
N SER A 52 14.00 -4.43 0.73
CA SER A 52 15.41 -4.62 1.09
C SER A 52 16.01 -5.64 0.13
N ASP A 53 17.30 -5.94 0.28
CA ASP A 53 17.97 -6.93 -0.58
C ASP A 53 17.24 -8.27 -0.52
N GLY A 54 16.75 -8.72 -1.67
CA GLY A 54 16.02 -9.98 -1.80
C GLY A 54 14.59 -9.96 -1.28
N VAL A 55 14.10 -8.81 -0.81
CA VAL A 55 12.72 -8.69 -0.31
C VAL A 55 11.94 -7.73 -1.21
N GLU A 56 11.05 -8.30 -2.02
CA GLU A 56 10.29 -7.53 -3.01
C GLU A 56 8.83 -7.94 -2.99
N THR A 57 7.92 -6.96 -3.04
CA THR A 57 6.52 -7.23 -3.31
C THR A 57 6.26 -6.99 -4.80
N ALA A 58 5.33 -7.75 -5.36
CA ALA A 58 5.01 -7.63 -6.79
C ALA A 58 3.54 -7.96 -7.07
N GLY A 59 3.01 -7.36 -8.14
CA GLY A 59 1.66 -7.59 -8.60
C GLY A 59 1.37 -6.74 -9.82
N GLN A 60 0.08 -6.50 -10.06
CA GLN A 60 -0.40 -5.68 -11.17
C GLN A 60 -1.49 -4.75 -10.69
N PHE A 61 -1.56 -3.57 -11.31
CA PHE A 61 -2.72 -2.70 -11.10
C PHE A 61 -3.92 -3.30 -11.82
N LEU A 62 -5.07 -3.34 -11.14
CA LEU A 62 -6.32 -3.83 -11.71
C LEU A 62 -7.28 -2.68 -12.00
N GLU A 63 -7.30 -1.66 -11.13
CA GLU A 63 -8.16 -0.50 -11.29
C GLU A 63 -7.39 0.74 -10.85
N VAL A 64 -7.46 1.79 -11.64
CA VAL A 64 -6.85 3.09 -11.32
C VAL A 64 -7.89 4.17 -11.59
N ASP A 65 -8.54 4.67 -10.54
CA ASP A 65 -9.60 5.68 -10.61
C ASP A 65 -9.19 6.90 -9.77
N PRO A 66 -8.39 7.82 -10.34
CA PRO A 66 -7.92 8.98 -9.57
C PRO A 66 -9.05 9.96 -9.27
N PRO A 67 -9.08 10.55 -8.10
CA PRO A 67 -8.27 10.27 -6.92
C PRO A 67 -9.01 9.41 -5.91
N HIS A 68 -9.95 8.54 -6.36
CA HIS A 68 -10.92 7.87 -5.49
C HIS A 68 -10.54 6.45 -5.10
N ARG A 69 -9.97 5.68 -6.03
CA ARG A 69 -9.82 4.25 -5.81
C ARG A 69 -8.64 3.67 -6.57
N LEU A 70 -7.92 2.76 -5.92
CA LEU A 70 -6.79 2.06 -6.50
C LEU A 70 -6.88 0.59 -6.10
N VAL A 71 -6.72 -0.32 -7.07
CA VAL A 71 -6.73 -1.76 -6.81
C VAL A 71 -5.51 -2.38 -7.46
N PHE A 72 -4.77 -3.17 -6.70
CA PHE A 72 -3.62 -3.90 -7.25
C PHE A 72 -3.49 -5.25 -6.57
N THR A 73 -2.88 -6.22 -7.27
CA THR A 73 -2.56 -7.51 -6.69
C THR A 73 -1.26 -7.41 -5.90
N TRP A 74 -1.05 -8.35 -4.97
CA TRP A 74 0.04 -8.26 -4.01
C TRP A 74 0.57 -9.64 -3.71
N GLY A 75 1.89 -9.75 -3.53
CA GLY A 75 2.56 -10.91 -3.01
C GLY A 75 4.04 -10.66 -2.91
N TRP A 76 4.75 -11.59 -2.29
CA TRP A 76 6.18 -11.51 -2.08
C TRP A 76 6.88 -12.45 -3.05
N THR A 77 7.97 -11.98 -3.65
CA THR A 77 8.64 -12.77 -4.70
C THR A 77 9.47 -13.93 -4.15
N GLN A 78 9.82 -13.89 -2.86
CA GLN A 78 10.64 -14.95 -2.25
C GLN A 78 10.24 -15.21 -0.80
N GLY A 79 10.30 -16.49 -0.41
CA GLY A 79 10.27 -16.88 0.98
C GLY A 79 8.97 -16.63 1.74
N ASN A 80 7.83 -16.52 1.03
CA ASN A 80 6.59 -16.18 1.67
C ASN A 80 5.42 -16.91 1.01
N PRO A 81 4.45 -17.44 1.80
CA PRO A 81 3.27 -18.12 1.22
C PRO A 81 2.34 -17.18 0.47
N VAL A 82 2.45 -15.86 0.68
CA VAL A 82 1.69 -14.86 -0.08
C VAL A 82 2.48 -14.56 -1.35
N THR A 83 2.18 -15.28 -2.42
CA THR A 83 2.91 -15.17 -3.69
C THR A 83 2.35 -14.05 -4.56
N PRO A 84 3.14 -13.51 -5.51
CA PRO A 84 2.66 -12.43 -6.39
C PRO A 84 1.37 -12.81 -7.11
N GLY A 85 0.39 -11.90 -7.09
CA GLY A 85 -0.90 -12.11 -7.73
C GLY A 85 -1.89 -12.92 -6.91
N SER A 86 -1.48 -13.49 -5.78
CA SER A 86 -2.37 -14.34 -4.98
C SER A 86 -3.33 -13.57 -4.08
N THR A 87 -3.04 -12.30 -3.80
CA THR A 87 -3.88 -11.45 -2.95
C THR A 87 -4.17 -10.13 -3.65
N LYS A 88 -5.12 -9.38 -3.11
CA LYS A 88 -5.57 -8.13 -3.71
C LYS A 88 -5.66 -7.04 -2.65
N VAL A 89 -5.15 -5.86 -2.98
CA VAL A 89 -5.22 -4.68 -2.11
C VAL A 89 -6.13 -3.65 -2.76
N VAL A 90 -7.11 -3.15 -2.01
CA VAL A 90 -8.03 -2.11 -2.45
C VAL A 90 -7.83 -0.90 -1.55
N VAL A 91 -7.51 0.25 -2.15
CA VAL A 91 -7.32 1.49 -1.40
C VAL A 91 -8.35 2.51 -1.89
N THR A 92 -9.12 3.08 -0.95
CA THR A 92 -10.08 4.13 -1.26
C THR A 92 -9.67 5.41 -0.53
N PHE A 93 -9.90 6.54 -1.20
CA PHE A 93 -9.50 7.86 -0.73
C PHE A 93 -10.74 8.73 -0.63
N THR A 94 -11.11 9.10 0.60
CA THR A 94 -12.33 9.87 0.86
C THR A 94 -11.97 11.19 1.51
N ARG A 95 -12.39 12.30 0.89
CA ARG A 95 -12.17 13.64 1.45
C ARG A 95 -12.94 13.80 2.76
N VAL A 96 -12.24 14.33 3.78
CA VAL A 96 -12.83 14.66 5.08
C VAL A 96 -12.36 16.07 5.43
N GLY A 97 -13.13 17.08 5.05
CA GLY A 97 -12.71 18.47 5.19
C GLY A 97 -11.47 18.77 4.36
N ASP A 98 -10.41 19.24 4.99
CA ASP A 98 -9.12 19.51 4.34
C ASP A 98 -8.21 18.28 4.30
N ARG A 99 -8.70 17.13 4.74
CA ARG A 99 -7.94 15.90 4.89
C ARG A 99 -8.50 14.81 4.01
N THR A 100 -7.81 13.68 4.00
CA THR A 100 -8.25 12.48 3.29
C THR A 100 -8.20 11.29 4.21
N ASN A 101 -9.29 10.51 4.25
CA ASN A 101 -9.28 9.20 4.87
C ASN A 101 -8.82 8.19 3.83
N VAL A 102 -7.77 7.46 4.18
CA VAL A 102 -7.23 6.36 3.36
C VAL A 102 -7.69 5.06 4.00
N LEU A 103 -8.52 4.31 3.28
CA LEU A 103 -8.98 3.00 3.74
C LEU A 103 -8.36 1.93 2.85
N LEU A 104 -7.59 1.03 3.47
CA LEU A 104 -6.92 -0.05 2.76
C LEU A 104 -7.53 -1.38 3.20
N ARG A 105 -7.96 -2.19 2.21
CA ARG A 105 -8.43 -3.55 2.44
C ARG A 105 -7.55 -4.51 1.68
N HIS A 106 -7.10 -5.57 2.37
CA HIS A 106 -6.26 -6.60 1.79
C HIS A 106 -7.02 -7.92 1.83
N TYR A 107 -7.32 -8.45 0.64
CA TYR A 107 -8.15 -9.64 0.44
C TYR A 107 -7.30 -10.86 0.15
N ASP A 108 -7.84 -12.03 0.48
CA ASP A 108 -7.30 -13.35 0.08
C ASP A 108 -6.01 -13.76 0.79
N LEU A 109 -5.68 -13.13 1.92
CA LEU A 109 -4.54 -13.58 2.73
C LEU A 109 -4.83 -15.00 3.23
N PRO A 110 -3.87 -15.94 3.06
CA PRO A 110 -4.18 -17.37 3.21
C PRO A 110 -4.39 -17.85 4.63
N THR A 111 -3.82 -17.15 5.63
CA THR A 111 -3.89 -17.59 7.02
C THR A 111 -4.09 -16.40 7.96
N ASP A 112 -4.54 -16.68 9.19
CA ASP A 112 -4.68 -15.67 10.23
C ASP A 112 -3.32 -15.09 10.61
N GLU A 113 -2.26 -15.90 10.56
CA GLU A 113 -0.89 -15.46 10.81
C GLU A 113 -0.47 -14.41 9.78
N GLN A 114 -0.71 -14.67 8.49
CA GLN A 114 -0.38 -13.71 7.43
C GLN A 114 -1.24 -12.45 7.52
N LEU A 115 -2.49 -12.59 7.90
CA LEU A 115 -3.36 -11.43 8.14
C LEU A 115 -2.80 -10.55 9.25
N GLY A 116 -2.36 -11.16 10.36
CA GLY A 116 -1.77 -10.42 11.48
C GLY A 116 -0.47 -9.71 11.09
N HIS A 117 0.42 -10.39 10.37
CA HIS A 117 1.68 -9.81 9.89
C HIS A 117 1.43 -8.61 8.96
N HIS A 118 0.48 -8.75 8.03
CA HIS A 118 0.16 -7.68 7.10
C HIS A 118 -0.57 -6.52 7.78
N ARG A 119 -1.38 -6.81 8.81
CA ARG A 119 -2.01 -5.74 9.61
C ARG A 119 -0.94 -4.86 10.27
N GLN A 120 0.05 -5.48 10.91
CA GLN A 120 1.14 -4.75 11.55
C GLN A 120 1.92 -3.93 10.50
N GLY A 121 2.20 -4.53 9.35
CA GLY A 121 2.91 -3.86 8.28
C GLY A 121 2.15 -2.66 7.73
N TRP A 122 0.88 -2.84 7.39
CA TRP A 122 0.07 -1.75 6.85
C TRP A 122 -0.17 -0.64 7.87
N ASP A 123 -0.41 -0.97 9.14
CA ASP A 123 -0.53 0.04 10.20
C ASP A 123 0.73 0.88 10.30
N MET A 124 1.88 0.23 10.30
CA MET A 124 3.18 0.92 10.37
C MET A 124 3.41 1.80 9.13
N TYR A 125 3.18 1.26 7.93
CA TYR A 125 3.42 2.02 6.70
C TYR A 125 2.44 3.16 6.51
N LEU A 126 1.16 2.97 6.81
CA LEU A 126 0.19 4.09 6.74
C LEU A 126 0.51 5.17 7.76
N GLY A 127 1.06 4.80 8.92
CA GLY A 127 1.56 5.78 9.89
C GLY A 127 2.72 6.59 9.34
N ARG A 128 3.63 5.96 8.58
CA ARG A 128 4.74 6.65 7.91
C ARG A 128 4.23 7.61 6.83
N LEU A 129 3.23 7.18 6.07
CA LEU A 129 2.58 8.05 5.08
C LEU A 129 1.98 9.29 5.75
N ALA A 130 1.26 9.09 6.85
CA ALA A 130 0.66 10.20 7.59
C ALA A 130 1.74 11.18 8.09
N ALA A 131 2.86 10.67 8.58
CA ALA A 131 3.98 11.50 9.02
C ALA A 131 4.54 12.35 7.89
N ARG A 132 4.78 11.74 6.72
CA ARG A 132 5.28 12.48 5.56
C ARG A 132 4.34 13.62 5.15
N LEU A 133 3.04 13.34 5.18
CA LEU A 133 2.04 14.34 4.77
C LEU A 133 1.83 15.44 5.82
N ARG A 134 2.36 15.27 7.04
CA ARG A 134 2.48 16.34 8.03
C ARG A 134 3.78 17.11 7.90
N GLY A 135 4.66 16.74 6.96
CA GLY A 135 5.97 17.36 6.81
C GLY A 135 7.03 16.77 7.75
N GLU A 136 6.75 15.64 8.38
CA GLU A 136 7.69 14.97 9.29
C GLU A 136 8.50 13.91 8.55
N ASP A 137 9.67 13.60 9.08
CA ASP A 137 10.51 12.50 8.57
C ASP A 137 10.32 11.29 9.47
N PRO A 138 9.70 10.19 8.97
CA PRO A 138 9.49 8.98 9.77
C PRO A 138 10.76 8.16 9.99
N GLY A 139 11.90 8.61 9.45
CA GLY A 139 13.14 7.87 9.54
C GLY A 139 13.23 6.76 8.47
N PRO A 140 14.32 5.96 8.49
CA PRO A 140 14.50 4.88 7.53
C PRO A 140 13.42 3.80 7.68
N ASP A 141 13.13 3.11 6.58
CA ASP A 141 12.15 2.02 6.58
C ASP A 141 12.65 0.89 7.49
N PRO A 142 11.85 0.47 8.50
CA PRO A 142 12.26 -0.59 9.43
C PRO A 142 12.51 -1.94 8.75
N ASN A 143 11.92 -2.16 7.58
CA ASN A 143 12.09 -3.38 6.81
C ASN A 143 13.10 -3.23 5.66
N GLY A 144 13.72 -2.07 5.60
CA GLY A 144 14.69 -1.74 4.55
C GLY A 144 16.12 -2.12 4.85
#